data_5ae27ceaa6bc7ad0e8ff407342b88d0a
#
_entry.id   5ae27ceaa6bc7ad0e8ff407342b88d0a
#
_cell.length_a   1.000
_cell.length_b   1.000
_cell.length_c   1.000
_cell.angle_alpha   90.00
_cell.angle_beta   90.00
_cell.angle_gamma   90.00
#
_symmetry.space_group_name_H-M   'P 1'
#
loop_
_entity.id
_entity.type
_entity.pdbx_description
1 polymer ?
#
loop_
_entity_poly.entity_id
_entity_poly.type
_entity_poly.pdbx_seq_one_letter_code
_entity_poly.pdbx_strand_id
1 'polypeptide(L)'
;RGLGDVYKRQEEERESFLQAFSEEVSEKRNGSLAAFCVMGGIFGEGIDLKNEQLIGAIVVGTGLPQISNEREILMGYFEKRLGAGFDYAYRYPGMNKVLQAAGRVIRTVEDVGVIELLDERFLQSEYRALFPREWEQQTICRVDTVEQYLKKFWNRS
;
A
#
# COMPACT_ATOMS: atom_id res chain seq x y z
N ARG A 1 2.29 -22.12 -24.67
CA ARG A 1 1.39 -21.09 -24.16
C ARG A 1 2.03 -19.74 -24.46
N GLY A 2 1.38 -18.92 -25.30
CA GLY A 2 1.94 -17.67 -25.76
C GLY A 2 1.82 -16.55 -24.71
N LEU A 3 2.61 -15.51 -24.84
CA LEU A 3 2.61 -14.33 -23.95
C LEU A 3 1.18 -13.70 -23.87
N GLY A 4 0.43 -13.73 -24.97
CA GLY A 4 -0.94 -13.24 -25.06
C GLY A 4 -1.94 -13.98 -24.15
N ASP A 5 -1.75 -15.30 -23.95
CA ASP A 5 -2.62 -16.07 -23.04
C ASP A 5 -2.41 -15.71 -21.57
N VAL A 6 -1.16 -15.34 -21.21
CA VAL A 6 -0.80 -14.91 -19.85
C VAL A 6 -1.43 -13.55 -19.55
N TYR A 7 -1.36 -12.59 -20.45
CA TYR A 7 -1.95 -11.26 -20.29
C TYR A 7 -3.48 -11.33 -20.18
N LYS A 8 -4.12 -12.11 -21.04
CA LYS A 8 -5.57 -12.29 -21.03
C LYS A 8 -6.06 -12.89 -19.69
N ARG A 9 -5.34 -13.88 -19.19
CA ARG A 9 -5.66 -14.49 -17.89
C ARG A 9 -5.49 -13.52 -16.72
N GLN A 10 -4.45 -12.69 -16.75
CA GLN A 10 -4.24 -11.64 -15.74
C GLN A 10 -5.34 -10.59 -15.73
N GLU A 11 -5.85 -10.25 -16.90
CA GLU A 11 -6.95 -9.30 -17.06
C GLU A 11 -8.27 -9.86 -16.53
N GLU A 12 -8.61 -11.12 -16.85
CA GLU A 12 -9.76 -11.85 -16.32
C GLU A 12 -9.70 -11.99 -14.78
N GLU A 13 -8.53 -12.30 -14.24
CA GLU A 13 -8.30 -12.41 -12.78
C GLU A 13 -8.47 -11.03 -12.10
N ARG A 14 -8.01 -9.95 -12.75
CA ARG A 14 -8.19 -8.57 -12.27
C ARG A 14 -9.65 -8.15 -12.24
N GLU A 15 -10.40 -8.42 -13.31
CA GLU A 15 -11.83 -8.13 -13.38
C GLU A 15 -12.61 -8.88 -12.30
N SER A 16 -12.34 -10.17 -12.12
CA SER A 16 -12.95 -10.97 -11.05
C SER A 16 -12.66 -10.44 -9.66
N PHE A 17 -11.42 -9.96 -9.44
CA PHE A 17 -11.02 -9.32 -8.18
C PHE A 17 -11.81 -8.03 -7.95
N LEU A 18 -11.89 -7.14 -8.95
CA LEU A 18 -12.65 -5.89 -8.87
C LEU A 18 -14.14 -6.15 -8.61
N GLN A 19 -14.71 -7.15 -9.28
CA GLN A 19 -16.11 -7.52 -9.09
C GLN A 19 -16.40 -7.99 -7.66
N ALA A 20 -15.43 -8.64 -6.99
CA ALA A 20 -15.58 -9.06 -5.59
C ALA A 20 -15.74 -7.88 -4.61
N PHE A 21 -15.25 -6.68 -4.98
CA PHE A 21 -15.40 -5.43 -4.22
C PHE A 21 -16.56 -4.55 -4.71
N SER A 22 -17.34 -4.99 -5.70
CA SER A 22 -18.47 -4.20 -6.18
C SER A 22 -19.56 -4.08 -5.12
N GLU A 23 -20.31 -2.96 -5.16
CA GLU A 23 -21.43 -2.69 -4.25
C GLU A 23 -22.46 -3.81 -4.28
N GLU A 24 -22.80 -4.30 -5.47
CA GLU A 24 -23.79 -5.38 -5.68
C GLU A 24 -23.40 -6.67 -4.94
N VAL A 25 -22.12 -6.99 -4.85
CA VAL A 25 -21.63 -8.16 -4.12
C VAL A 25 -21.52 -7.85 -2.62
N SER A 26 -21.19 -6.62 -2.26
CA SER A 26 -21.08 -6.14 -0.87
C SER A 26 -22.45 -6.19 -0.17
N GLU A 27 -23.51 -5.72 -0.81
CA GLU A 27 -24.88 -5.75 -0.26
C GLU A 27 -25.39 -7.16 0.03
N LYS A 28 -24.95 -8.16 -0.74
CA LYS A 28 -25.30 -9.57 -0.56
C LYS A 28 -24.41 -10.28 0.46
N ARG A 29 -23.37 -9.65 0.96
CA ARG A 29 -22.37 -10.26 1.83
C ARG A 29 -22.55 -9.77 3.26
N ASN A 30 -22.88 -10.66 4.17
CA ASN A 30 -22.83 -10.38 5.60
C ASN A 30 -21.37 -10.47 6.07
N GLY A 31 -20.65 -9.36 6.08
CA GLY A 31 -19.28 -9.28 6.58
C GLY A 31 -18.33 -8.49 5.67
N SER A 32 -17.09 -8.36 6.12
CA SER A 32 -16.03 -7.66 5.42
C SER A 32 -15.25 -8.59 4.47
N LEU A 33 -14.70 -8.03 3.41
CA LEU A 33 -13.78 -8.71 2.50
C LEU A 33 -12.35 -8.27 2.81
N ALA A 34 -11.45 -9.22 3.01
CA ALA A 34 -10.02 -8.97 3.07
C ALA A 34 -9.34 -9.61 1.86
N ALA A 35 -8.51 -8.84 1.17
CA ALA A 35 -7.71 -9.32 0.04
C ALA A 35 -6.22 -9.14 0.29
N PHE A 36 -5.43 -10.10 -0.15
CA PHE A 36 -3.98 -10.09 -0.04
C PHE A 36 -3.37 -9.85 -1.42
N CYS A 37 -2.59 -8.79 -1.55
CA CYS A 37 -1.99 -8.38 -2.82
C CYS A 37 -0.50 -8.12 -2.66
N VAL A 38 0.26 -8.33 -3.72
CA VAL A 38 1.68 -7.95 -3.76
C VAL A 38 1.78 -6.48 -4.10
N MET A 39 2.51 -5.73 -3.28
CA MET A 39 2.78 -4.31 -3.50
C MET A 39 3.56 -4.09 -4.79
N GLY A 40 3.03 -3.25 -5.69
CA GLY A 40 3.60 -3.08 -7.04
C GLY A 40 3.21 -4.18 -8.03
N GLY A 41 2.31 -5.11 -7.65
CA GLY A 41 1.70 -6.09 -8.56
C GLY A 41 0.43 -5.56 -9.22
N ILE A 42 -0.13 -6.34 -10.16
CA ILE A 42 -1.32 -5.97 -10.96
C ILE A 42 -2.55 -5.65 -10.10
N PHE A 43 -2.67 -6.26 -8.92
CA PHE A 43 -3.74 -5.99 -7.95
C PHE A 43 -3.42 -4.84 -7.00
N GLY A 44 -2.15 -4.42 -6.91
CA GLY A 44 -1.71 -3.27 -6.12
C GLY A 44 -1.65 -1.97 -6.94
N GLU A 45 -1.54 -2.06 -8.27
CA GLU A 45 -1.48 -0.93 -9.19
C GLU A 45 -2.68 -0.95 -10.15
N GLY A 46 -3.28 0.21 -10.43
CA GLY A 46 -4.39 0.31 -11.40
C GLY A 46 -5.75 -0.21 -10.94
N ILE A 47 -5.94 -0.56 -9.68
CA ILE A 47 -7.25 -0.87 -9.12
C ILE A 47 -7.92 0.43 -8.69
N ASP A 48 -9.10 0.68 -9.22
CA ASP A 48 -9.92 1.84 -8.88
C ASP A 48 -11.14 1.40 -8.06
N LEU A 49 -10.94 1.25 -6.76
CA LEU A 49 -12.02 1.01 -5.79
C LEU A 49 -12.51 2.38 -5.28
N LYS A 50 -13.78 2.67 -5.43
CA LYS A 50 -14.38 3.97 -5.11
C LYS A 50 -15.13 3.91 -3.78
N ASN A 51 -15.15 5.05 -3.07
CA ASN A 51 -15.93 5.25 -1.85
C ASN A 51 -15.70 4.16 -0.79
N GLU A 52 -16.76 3.62 -0.23
CA GLU A 52 -16.75 2.60 0.82
C GLU A 52 -16.26 1.20 0.39
N GLN A 53 -15.85 1.03 -0.86
CA GLN A 53 -15.34 -0.26 -1.36
C GLN A 53 -13.98 -0.62 -0.74
N LEU A 54 -13.22 0.37 -0.26
CA LEU A 54 -11.93 0.15 0.39
C LEU A 54 -11.82 1.04 1.64
N ILE A 55 -12.13 0.49 2.79
CA ILE A 55 -12.11 1.22 4.07
C ILE A 55 -10.79 1.09 4.84
N GLY A 56 -9.86 0.28 4.35
CA GLY A 56 -8.56 0.14 5.00
C GLY A 56 -7.53 -0.58 4.16
N ALA A 57 -6.27 -0.28 4.42
CA ALA A 57 -5.13 -0.99 3.85
C ALA A 57 -4.10 -1.30 4.93
N ILE A 58 -3.61 -2.54 4.94
CA ILE A 58 -2.51 -2.98 5.80
C ILE A 58 -1.29 -3.19 4.90
N VAL A 59 -0.28 -2.35 5.07
CA VAL A 59 0.96 -2.40 4.31
C VAL A 59 2.02 -3.12 5.13
N VAL A 60 2.43 -4.30 4.68
CA VAL A 60 3.45 -5.12 5.33
C VAL A 60 4.80 -4.92 4.66
N GLY A 61 5.74 -4.37 5.40
CA GLY A 61 7.07 -4.03 4.89
C GLY A 61 7.14 -2.67 4.18
N THR A 62 8.35 -2.24 3.89
CA THR A 62 8.66 -0.91 3.32
C THR A 62 8.72 -0.91 1.79
N GLY A 63 8.24 -1.94 1.13
CA GLY A 63 8.13 -2.00 -0.33
C GLY A 63 9.47 -2.01 -1.08
N LEU A 64 10.59 -2.27 -0.41
CA LEU A 64 11.91 -2.26 -1.04
C LEU A 64 11.94 -3.17 -2.27
N PRO A 65 12.44 -2.67 -3.40
CA PRO A 65 12.64 -3.51 -4.58
C PRO A 65 13.67 -4.60 -4.34
N GLN A 66 13.60 -5.65 -5.13
CA GLN A 66 14.60 -6.71 -5.10
C GLN A 66 15.98 -6.19 -5.52
N ILE A 67 17.02 -6.79 -4.97
CA ILE A 67 18.40 -6.51 -5.36
C ILE A 67 18.61 -6.94 -6.83
N SER A 68 19.18 -6.06 -7.63
CA SER A 68 19.56 -6.33 -9.02
C SER A 68 20.82 -5.56 -9.37
N ASN A 69 21.50 -6.00 -10.43
CA ASN A 69 22.71 -5.33 -10.91
C ASN A 69 22.44 -3.86 -11.27
N GLU A 70 21.29 -3.56 -11.87
CA GLU A 70 20.91 -2.19 -12.25
C GLU A 70 20.77 -1.31 -11.00
N ARG A 71 20.20 -1.86 -9.92
CA ARG A 71 20.02 -1.14 -8.65
C ARG A 71 21.34 -0.92 -7.92
N GLU A 72 22.25 -1.89 -7.98
CA GLU A 72 23.59 -1.73 -7.41
C GLU A 72 24.41 -0.67 -8.17
N ILE A 73 24.27 -0.60 -9.49
CA ILE A 73 24.88 0.47 -10.30
C ILE A 73 24.29 1.82 -9.92
N LEU A 74 22.96 1.91 -9.79
CA LEU A 74 22.26 3.11 -9.39
C LEU A 74 22.67 3.57 -7.98
N MET A 75 22.72 2.62 -7.03
CA MET A 75 23.20 2.85 -5.67
C MET A 75 24.62 3.42 -5.67
N GLY A 76 25.55 2.78 -6.38
CA GLY A 76 26.93 3.26 -6.49
C GLY A 76 27.07 4.64 -7.14
N TYR A 77 26.21 4.96 -8.09
CA TYR A 77 26.19 6.29 -8.74
C TYR A 77 25.76 7.38 -7.76
N PHE A 78 24.63 7.18 -7.07
CA PHE A 78 24.10 8.16 -6.13
C PHE A 78 24.91 8.25 -4.83
N GLU A 79 25.54 7.15 -4.41
CA GLU A 79 26.46 7.16 -3.29
C GLU A 79 27.65 8.10 -3.55
N LYS A 80 28.30 7.96 -4.71
CA LYS A 80 29.43 8.82 -5.07
C LYS A 80 29.05 10.28 -5.23
N ARG A 81 27.84 10.56 -5.65
CA ARG A 81 27.43 11.91 -6.04
C ARG A 81 26.72 12.67 -4.92
N LEU A 82 25.97 12.00 -4.07
CA LEU A 82 25.10 12.60 -3.06
C LEU A 82 25.28 11.98 -1.66
N GLY A 83 26.05 10.87 -1.52
CA GLY A 83 26.12 10.13 -0.26
C GLY A 83 24.78 9.49 0.15
N ALA A 84 23.90 9.19 -0.82
CA ALA A 84 22.55 8.72 -0.59
C ALA A 84 22.15 7.56 -1.52
N GLY A 85 23.10 6.67 -1.79
CA GLY A 85 22.92 5.57 -2.73
C GLY A 85 21.74 4.67 -2.40
N PHE A 86 21.64 4.23 -1.15
CA PHE A 86 20.54 3.38 -0.70
C PHE A 86 19.18 4.08 -0.82
N ASP A 87 19.10 5.36 -0.56
CA ASP A 87 17.86 6.13 -0.63
C ASP A 87 17.29 6.11 -2.05
N TYR A 88 18.10 6.44 -3.03
CA TYR A 88 17.66 6.50 -4.42
C TYR A 88 17.42 5.12 -5.04
N ALA A 89 18.22 4.12 -4.69
CA ALA A 89 18.08 2.79 -5.27
C ALA A 89 16.96 1.97 -4.63
N TYR A 90 16.67 2.18 -3.33
CA TYR A 90 15.81 1.28 -2.57
C TYR A 90 14.74 2.00 -1.76
N ARG A 91 15.11 2.96 -0.86
CA ARG A 91 14.18 3.55 0.10
C ARG A 91 13.09 4.38 -0.60
N TYR A 92 13.44 5.30 -1.48
CA TYR A 92 12.46 6.14 -2.19
C TYR A 92 11.55 5.31 -3.11
N PRO A 93 12.04 4.40 -3.95
CA PRO A 93 11.19 3.51 -4.73
C PRO A 93 10.27 2.63 -3.88
N GLY A 94 10.75 2.15 -2.73
CA GLY A 94 9.94 1.39 -1.78
C GLY A 94 8.82 2.22 -1.19
N MET A 95 9.16 3.39 -0.64
CA MET A 95 8.17 4.30 -0.06
C MET A 95 7.15 4.79 -1.07
N ASN A 96 7.53 5.01 -2.32
CA ASN A 96 6.55 5.35 -3.37
C ASN A 96 5.47 4.27 -3.52
N LYS A 97 5.83 2.98 -3.45
CA LYS A 97 4.84 1.89 -3.48
C LYS A 97 3.94 1.90 -2.24
N VAL A 98 4.51 2.16 -1.07
CA VAL A 98 3.74 2.30 0.18
C VAL A 98 2.72 3.43 0.07
N LEU A 99 3.16 4.60 -0.38
CA LEU A 99 2.31 5.78 -0.56
C LEU A 99 1.23 5.57 -1.62
N GLN A 100 1.55 4.88 -2.72
CA GLN A 100 0.57 4.50 -3.74
C GLN A 100 -0.50 3.54 -3.20
N ALA A 101 -0.10 2.55 -2.39
CA ALA A 101 -1.04 1.63 -1.77
C ALA A 101 -1.95 2.36 -0.76
N ALA A 102 -1.38 3.20 0.08
CA ALA A 102 -2.10 4.00 1.05
C ALA A 102 -3.07 5.00 0.41
N GLY A 103 -2.63 5.69 -0.65
CA GLY A 103 -3.44 6.66 -1.40
C GLY A 103 -4.63 6.05 -2.14
N ARG A 104 -4.82 4.74 -2.10
CA ARG A 104 -6.03 4.10 -2.60
C ARG A 104 -7.17 4.08 -1.60
N VAL A 105 -6.87 4.19 -0.32
CA VAL A 105 -7.87 4.24 0.76
C VAL A 105 -8.46 5.65 0.88
N ILE A 106 -7.60 6.66 0.83
CA ILE A 106 -8.00 8.08 0.98
C ILE A 106 -7.65 8.81 -0.31
N ARG A 107 -8.64 9.17 -1.10
CA ARG A 107 -8.50 9.85 -2.41
C ARG A 107 -9.10 11.25 -2.42
N THR A 108 -10.19 11.40 -1.67
CA THR A 108 -10.94 12.64 -1.57
C THR A 108 -11.03 13.10 -0.12
N VAL A 109 -11.51 14.29 0.09
CA VAL A 109 -11.74 14.86 1.44
C VAL A 109 -12.91 14.20 2.18
N GLU A 110 -13.72 13.43 1.45
CA GLU A 110 -14.89 12.73 1.98
C GLU A 110 -14.57 11.27 2.37
N ASP A 111 -13.43 10.74 1.88
CA ASP A 111 -13.05 9.37 2.17
C ASP A 111 -12.61 9.21 3.62
N VAL A 112 -13.12 8.17 4.26
CA VAL A 112 -12.77 7.78 5.63
C VAL A 112 -12.22 6.36 5.62
N GLY A 113 -11.03 6.18 6.15
CA GLY A 113 -10.41 4.87 6.18
C GLY A 113 -9.18 4.79 7.08
N VAL A 114 -8.64 3.60 7.22
CA VAL A 114 -7.47 3.31 8.06
C VAL A 114 -6.32 2.79 7.21
N ILE A 115 -5.13 3.30 7.49
CA ILE A 115 -3.88 2.81 6.90
C ILE A 115 -3.01 2.30 8.02
N GLU A 116 -2.70 1.01 8.01
CA GLU A 116 -1.79 0.38 8.97
C GLU A 116 -0.45 0.07 8.29
N LEU A 117 0.64 0.49 8.93
CA LEU A 117 2.00 0.26 8.46
C LEU A 117 2.69 -0.74 9.39
N LEU A 118 2.90 -1.97 8.92
CA LEU A 118 3.47 -3.08 9.69
C LEU A 118 4.94 -3.30 9.32
N ASP A 119 5.80 -2.46 9.85
CA ASP A 119 7.26 -2.63 9.81
C ASP A 119 7.91 -1.64 10.77
N GLU A 120 8.85 -2.08 11.58
CA GLU A 120 9.56 -1.22 12.55
C GLU A 120 10.38 -0.10 11.88
N ARG A 121 10.78 -0.29 10.62
CA ARG A 121 11.50 0.74 9.85
C ARG A 121 10.69 2.01 9.65
N PHE A 122 9.36 1.93 9.67
CA PHE A 122 8.51 3.12 9.62
C PHE A 122 8.64 4.03 10.86
N LEU A 123 9.26 3.54 11.94
CA LEU A 123 9.57 4.34 13.13
C LEU A 123 10.89 5.11 13.02
N GLN A 124 11.74 4.76 12.05
CA GLN A 124 13.03 5.42 11.82
C GLN A 124 12.82 6.80 11.19
N SER A 125 13.67 7.76 11.56
CA SER A 125 13.59 9.16 11.11
C SER A 125 13.63 9.29 9.58
N GLU A 126 14.44 8.46 8.93
CA GLU A 126 14.65 8.47 7.48
C GLU A 126 13.40 8.03 6.69
N TYR A 127 12.60 7.13 7.25
CA TYR A 127 11.31 6.73 6.68
C TYR A 127 10.21 7.72 7.02
N ARG A 128 10.18 8.20 8.27
CA ARG A 128 9.19 9.19 8.72
C ARG A 128 9.29 10.52 7.97
N ALA A 129 10.49 10.92 7.58
CA ALA A 129 10.72 12.11 6.76
C ALA A 129 10.08 12.03 5.36
N LEU A 130 9.71 10.83 4.92
CA LEU A 130 9.05 10.59 3.63
C LEU A 130 7.51 10.50 3.74
N PHE A 131 6.97 10.60 4.95
CA PHE A 131 5.52 10.59 5.14
C PHE A 131 4.89 11.88 4.65
N PRO A 132 3.70 11.82 4.04
CA PRO A 132 2.96 13.02 3.69
C PRO A 132 2.51 13.78 4.95
N ARG A 133 2.26 15.07 4.81
CA ARG A 133 1.86 15.94 5.94
C ARG A 133 0.58 15.46 6.61
N GLU A 134 -0.33 14.87 5.87
CA GLU A 134 -1.59 14.31 6.35
C GLU A 134 -1.39 13.18 7.36
N TRP A 135 -0.18 12.58 7.40
CA TRP A 135 0.17 11.51 8.34
C TRP A 135 0.86 12.02 9.62
N GLU A 136 0.88 13.32 9.89
CA GLU A 136 1.49 13.88 11.12
C GLU A 136 0.80 13.34 12.39
N GLN A 137 -0.51 13.06 12.35
CA GLN A 137 -1.28 12.52 13.48
C GLN A 137 -1.38 10.99 13.43
N GLN A 138 -0.25 10.32 13.35
CA GLN A 138 -0.21 8.87 13.40
C GLN A 138 -0.26 8.33 14.83
N THR A 139 -0.86 7.17 15.02
CA THR A 139 -0.89 6.45 16.28
C THR A 139 0.04 5.24 16.21
N ILE A 140 0.99 5.16 17.15
CA ILE A 140 1.83 3.98 17.29
C ILE A 140 1.12 3.04 18.26
N CYS A 141 0.81 1.84 17.80
CA CYS A 141 0.15 0.82 18.61
C CYS A 141 0.83 -0.55 18.46
N ARG A 142 0.46 -1.48 19.30
CA ARG A 142 0.89 -2.88 19.26
C ARG A 142 -0.27 -3.75 18.77
N VAL A 143 0.03 -4.97 18.32
CA VAL A 143 -0.96 -5.92 17.83
C VAL A 143 -2.07 -6.19 18.87
N ASP A 144 -1.71 -6.24 20.15
CA ASP A 144 -2.66 -6.44 21.26
C ASP A 144 -3.52 -5.23 21.60
N THR A 145 -3.19 -4.05 21.09
CA THR A 145 -3.90 -2.79 21.37
C THR A 145 -4.58 -2.17 20.15
N VAL A 146 -4.25 -2.61 18.94
CA VAL A 146 -4.77 -2.02 17.68
C VAL A 146 -6.30 -2.00 17.62
N GLU A 147 -6.95 -3.06 18.08
CA GLU A 147 -8.41 -3.17 18.08
C GLU A 147 -9.10 -2.01 18.85
N GLN A 148 -8.50 -1.56 19.96
CA GLN A 148 -9.05 -0.44 20.75
C GLN A 148 -8.99 0.87 19.97
N TYR A 149 -7.91 1.10 19.21
CA TYR A 149 -7.75 2.28 18.37
C TYR A 149 -8.72 2.26 17.18
N LEU A 150 -8.89 1.11 16.53
CA LEU A 150 -9.84 0.92 15.44
C LEU A 150 -11.29 1.15 15.91
N LYS A 151 -11.69 0.56 17.03
CA LYS A 151 -13.01 0.80 17.62
C LYS A 151 -13.24 2.28 17.95
N LYS A 152 -12.24 2.96 18.51
CA LYS A 152 -12.33 4.38 18.81
C LYS A 152 -12.42 5.24 17.55
N PHE A 153 -11.76 4.86 16.48
CA PHE A 153 -11.81 5.54 15.19
C PHE A 153 -13.21 5.43 14.58
N TRP A 154 -13.71 4.22 14.40
CA TRP A 154 -14.99 3.97 13.76
C TRP A 154 -16.21 4.40 14.60
N ASN A 155 -16.10 4.50 15.91
CA ASN A 155 -17.17 5.03 16.77
C ASN A 155 -17.27 6.56 16.76
N ARG A 156 -16.37 7.27 16.10
CA ARG A 156 -16.38 8.73 15.95
C ARG A 156 -16.91 9.19 14.59
N SER A 157 -17.10 8.25 13.67
CA SER A 157 -17.55 8.49 12.29
C SER A 157 -19.06 8.44 12.21
#